data_5af232c316d70e22392d3a16640b0497
#
_entry.id   5af232c316d70e22392d3a16640b0497
#
_cell.length_a   1.000
_cell.length_b   1.000
_cell.length_c   1.000
_cell.angle_alpha   90.00
_cell.angle_beta   90.00
_cell.angle_gamma   90.00
#
_symmetry.space_group_name_H-M   'P 1'
#
loop_
_entity.id
_entity.type
_entity.pdbx_description
1 polymer ?
#
loop_
_entity_poly.entity_id
_entity_poly.type
_entity_poly.pdbx_seq_one_letter_code
_entity_poly.pdbx_strand_id
1 'polypeptide(L)'
;MLATATALTPLHFLYLVGVVTILGVMILRRDTPAVCIAFLFLLGTVGLGSVIEGIQTVFNAMLYAGKQFMEVIATIALVTALSKCLTDLGSDFLLMRPMGRIMKTPSVTWWILGISMLLFSLFLWPSPSVALVGAIMLPFAVRGGLKPIAAAMAMNLFGHGFALSYDVVIQGAPAISASAAGIS
;
A
#
# COMPACT_ATOMS: atom_id res chain seq x y z
N MET A 1 -19.46 -25.05 -15.91
CA MET A 1 -19.02 -25.50 -14.58
C MET A 1 -19.95 -24.90 -13.54
N LEU A 2 -20.87 -25.69 -13.01
CA LEU A 2 -21.77 -25.26 -11.93
C LEU A 2 -20.92 -25.04 -10.69
N ALA A 3 -20.94 -23.82 -10.16
CA ALA A 3 -20.33 -23.53 -8.87
C ALA A 3 -21.01 -24.42 -7.82
N THR A 4 -20.30 -25.41 -7.32
CA THR A 4 -20.73 -26.18 -6.15
C THR A 4 -20.88 -25.16 -5.01
N ALA A 5 -22.13 -24.96 -4.58
CA ALA A 5 -22.41 -24.12 -3.42
C ALA A 5 -21.59 -24.65 -2.23
N THR A 6 -20.51 -23.98 -1.89
CA THR A 6 -19.70 -24.33 -0.72
C THR A 6 -20.55 -24.10 0.52
N ALA A 7 -20.83 -25.18 1.26
CA ALA A 7 -21.57 -25.08 2.51
C ALA A 7 -20.81 -24.15 3.46
N LEU A 8 -21.50 -23.15 3.98
CA LEU A 8 -20.94 -22.22 4.95
C LEU A 8 -20.59 -22.96 6.24
N THR A 9 -19.33 -23.00 6.59
CA THR A 9 -18.80 -23.58 7.82
C THR A 9 -18.67 -22.53 8.91
N PRO A 10 -18.59 -22.90 10.19
CA PRO A 10 -18.31 -21.95 11.28
C PRO A 10 -17.06 -21.11 11.05
N LEU A 11 -16.09 -21.62 10.30
CA LEU A 11 -14.86 -20.92 9.94
C LEU A 11 -15.14 -19.67 9.08
N HIS A 12 -16.11 -19.76 8.15
CA HIS A 12 -16.49 -18.62 7.32
C HIS A 12 -17.14 -17.49 8.14
N PHE A 13 -17.95 -17.86 9.15
CA PHE A 13 -18.54 -16.89 10.06
C PHE A 13 -17.47 -16.25 10.95
N LEU A 14 -16.53 -17.03 11.47
CA LEU A 14 -15.41 -16.50 12.25
C LEU A 14 -14.55 -15.53 11.42
N TYR A 15 -14.28 -15.86 10.16
CA TYR A 15 -13.57 -14.99 9.24
C TYR A 15 -14.34 -13.68 9.01
N LEU A 16 -15.65 -13.75 8.76
CA LEU A 16 -16.50 -12.58 8.58
C LEU A 16 -16.48 -11.68 9.83
N VAL A 17 -16.62 -12.26 11.02
CA VAL A 17 -16.51 -11.52 12.28
C VAL A 17 -15.15 -10.85 12.41
N GLY A 18 -14.08 -11.53 12.01
CA GLY A 18 -12.72 -10.97 11.97
C GLY A 18 -12.64 -9.74 11.09
N VAL A 19 -13.14 -9.82 9.86
CA VAL A 19 -13.15 -8.69 8.92
C VAL A 19 -13.93 -7.50 9.48
N VAL A 20 -15.15 -7.74 9.98
CA VAL A 20 -16.00 -6.68 10.57
C VAL A 20 -15.30 -6.04 11.79
N THR A 21 -14.65 -6.85 12.64
CA THR A 21 -13.92 -6.35 13.80
C THR A 21 -12.73 -5.49 13.38
N ILE A 22 -11.95 -5.92 12.39
CA ILE A 22 -10.81 -5.14 11.86
C ILE A 22 -11.31 -3.80 11.32
N LEU A 23 -12.38 -3.78 10.53
CA LEU A 23 -12.97 -2.54 10.02
C LEU A 23 -13.45 -1.63 11.16
N GLY A 24 -14.08 -2.20 12.19
CA GLY A 24 -14.50 -1.46 13.39
C GLY A 24 -13.32 -0.82 14.13
N VAL A 25 -12.24 -1.58 14.32
CA VAL A 25 -11.00 -1.11 14.97
C VAL A 25 -10.34 0.00 14.16
N MET A 26 -10.34 -0.11 12.82
CA MET A 26 -9.85 0.95 11.93
C MET A 26 -10.66 2.25 12.06
N ILE A 27 -11.99 2.15 12.12
CA ILE A 27 -12.86 3.32 12.34
C ILE A 27 -12.57 3.96 13.69
N LEU A 28 -12.32 3.15 14.72
CA LEU A 28 -11.94 3.61 16.05
C LEU A 28 -10.49 4.11 16.15
N ARG A 29 -9.73 4.10 15.05
CA ARG A 29 -8.31 4.50 14.98
C ARG A 29 -7.42 3.79 15.99
N ARG A 30 -7.66 2.48 16.20
CA ARG A 30 -6.85 1.62 17.07
C ARG A 30 -5.94 0.74 16.24
N ASP A 31 -4.98 0.09 16.89
CA ASP A 31 -3.99 -0.78 16.24
C ASP A 31 -4.64 -2.03 15.65
N THR A 32 -4.65 -2.12 14.34
CA THR A 32 -5.21 -3.25 13.59
C THR A 32 -4.32 -4.49 13.56
N PRO A 33 -2.96 -4.41 13.53
CA PRO A 33 -2.09 -5.58 13.47
C PRO A 33 -2.33 -6.59 14.59
N ALA A 34 -2.52 -6.13 15.81
CA ALA A 34 -2.79 -7.00 16.96
C ALA A 34 -4.09 -7.80 16.78
N VAL A 35 -5.12 -7.16 16.25
CA VAL A 35 -6.42 -7.80 15.96
C VAL A 35 -6.29 -8.82 14.83
N CYS A 36 -5.54 -8.49 13.76
CA CYS A 36 -5.26 -9.42 12.67
C CYS A 36 -4.54 -10.69 13.17
N ILE A 37 -3.51 -10.54 14.00
CA ILE A 37 -2.78 -11.67 14.58
C ILE A 37 -3.70 -12.53 15.46
N ALA A 38 -4.54 -11.89 16.29
CA ALA A 38 -5.49 -12.60 17.13
C ALA A 38 -6.50 -13.42 16.30
N PHE A 39 -7.04 -12.86 15.21
CA PHE A 39 -7.95 -13.58 14.34
C PHE A 39 -7.26 -14.67 13.51
N LEU A 40 -6.02 -14.48 13.08
CA LEU A 40 -5.22 -15.56 12.46
C LEU A 40 -5.03 -16.71 13.40
N PHE A 41 -4.70 -16.45 14.68
CA PHE A 41 -4.57 -17.47 15.70
C PHE A 41 -5.90 -18.21 15.93
N LEU A 42 -7.01 -17.48 16.08
CA LEU A 42 -8.34 -18.08 16.27
C LEU A 42 -8.77 -18.94 15.06
N LEU A 43 -8.57 -18.43 13.84
CA LEU A 43 -8.88 -19.19 12.62
C LEU A 43 -8.04 -20.46 12.52
N GLY A 44 -6.74 -20.39 12.83
CA GLY A 44 -5.87 -21.56 12.87
C GLY A 44 -6.31 -22.57 13.93
N THR A 45 -6.62 -22.11 15.13
CA THR A 45 -7.05 -22.97 16.24
C THR A 45 -8.40 -23.66 15.94
N VAL A 46 -9.38 -22.91 15.43
CA VAL A 46 -10.71 -23.46 15.11
C VAL A 46 -10.67 -24.33 13.86
N GLY A 47 -9.88 -23.93 12.84
CA GLY A 47 -9.80 -24.65 11.57
C GLY A 47 -9.07 -25.99 11.66
N LEU A 48 -8.02 -26.05 12.50
CA LEU A 48 -7.15 -27.22 12.64
C LEU A 48 -7.40 -28.00 13.95
N GLY A 49 -8.21 -27.43 14.86
CA GLY A 49 -8.62 -28.10 16.09
C GLY A 49 -7.55 -28.15 17.19
N SER A 50 -6.45 -27.40 17.06
CA SER A 50 -5.34 -27.42 18.02
C SER A 50 -4.77 -26.02 18.25
N VAL A 51 -4.50 -25.69 19.53
CA VAL A 51 -3.86 -24.42 19.89
C VAL A 51 -2.43 -24.33 19.32
N ILE A 52 -1.71 -25.44 19.27
CA ILE A 52 -0.35 -25.52 18.72
C ILE A 52 -0.38 -25.18 17.23
N GLU A 53 -1.32 -25.74 16.48
CA GLU A 53 -1.50 -25.46 15.06
C GLU A 53 -1.98 -24.02 14.81
N GLY A 54 -2.75 -23.44 15.74
CA GLY A 54 -3.08 -22.02 15.74
C GLY A 54 -1.84 -21.12 15.82
N ILE A 55 -0.90 -21.45 16.71
CA ILE A 55 0.39 -20.73 16.81
C ILE A 55 1.19 -20.91 15.51
N GLN A 56 1.29 -22.13 15.00
CA GLN A 56 2.01 -22.42 13.75
C GLN A 56 1.39 -21.66 12.57
N THR A 57 0.06 -21.52 12.53
CA THR A 57 -0.65 -20.76 11.49
C THR A 57 -0.20 -19.29 11.49
N VAL A 58 -0.09 -18.65 12.65
CA VAL A 58 0.40 -17.28 12.74
C VAL A 58 1.83 -17.15 12.23
N PHE A 59 2.74 -18.02 12.66
CA PHE A 59 4.13 -18.00 12.20
C PHE A 59 4.26 -18.26 10.70
N ASN A 60 3.54 -19.25 10.19
CA ASN A 60 3.54 -19.58 8.76
C ASN A 60 2.97 -18.43 7.92
N ALA A 61 1.90 -17.79 8.38
CA ALA A 61 1.34 -16.61 7.70
C ALA A 61 2.33 -15.45 7.66
N MET A 62 3.05 -15.18 8.76
CA MET A 62 4.09 -14.15 8.80
C MET A 62 5.26 -14.47 7.87
N LEU A 63 5.72 -15.72 7.85
CA LEU A 63 6.80 -16.16 6.94
C LEU A 63 6.37 -16.07 5.48
N TYR A 64 5.14 -16.48 5.17
CA TYR A 64 4.59 -16.38 3.83
C TYR A 64 4.49 -14.92 3.38
N ALA A 65 3.91 -14.05 4.22
CA ALA A 65 3.85 -12.63 3.95
C ALA A 65 5.24 -12.02 3.75
N GLY A 66 6.21 -12.36 4.61
CA GLY A 66 7.60 -11.89 4.48
C GLY A 66 8.22 -12.27 3.13
N LYS A 67 8.00 -13.50 2.66
CA LYS A 67 8.47 -13.95 1.33
C LYS A 67 7.82 -13.16 0.20
N GLN A 68 6.50 -12.96 0.26
CA GLN A 68 5.75 -12.23 -0.77
C GLN A 68 6.13 -10.75 -0.84
N PHE A 69 6.44 -10.14 0.30
CA PHE A 69 6.79 -8.72 0.36
C PHE A 69 8.29 -8.44 0.21
N MET A 70 9.14 -9.44 0.09
CA MET A 70 10.59 -9.26 0.01
C MET A 70 11.01 -8.34 -1.15
N GLU A 71 10.43 -8.54 -2.32
CA GLU A 71 10.70 -7.71 -3.51
C GLU A 71 10.25 -6.25 -3.30
N VAL A 72 9.09 -6.06 -2.68
CA VAL A 72 8.56 -4.73 -2.36
C VAL A 72 9.46 -4.03 -1.35
N ILE A 73 9.90 -4.73 -0.30
CA ILE A 73 10.81 -4.20 0.73
C ILE A 73 12.15 -3.79 0.11
N ALA A 74 12.72 -4.65 -0.74
CA ALA A 74 13.97 -4.36 -1.44
C ALA A 74 13.83 -3.13 -2.35
N THR A 75 12.74 -3.05 -3.11
CA THR A 75 12.46 -1.90 -3.97
C THR A 75 12.31 -0.62 -3.16
N ILE A 76 11.55 -0.63 -2.07
CA ILE A 76 11.39 0.53 -1.18
C ILE A 76 12.75 0.97 -0.62
N ALA A 77 13.58 0.05 -0.17
CA ALA A 77 14.89 0.35 0.37
C ALA A 77 15.81 1.02 -0.67
N LEU A 78 15.86 0.47 -1.89
CA LEU A 78 16.67 1.02 -2.98
C LEU A 78 16.18 2.39 -3.42
N VAL A 79 14.86 2.60 -3.59
CA VAL A 79 14.29 3.89 -3.98
C VAL A 79 14.49 4.94 -2.87
N THR A 80 14.36 4.54 -1.61
CA THR A 80 14.62 5.45 -0.49
C THR A 80 16.10 5.85 -0.43
N ALA A 81 17.01 4.91 -0.65
CA ALA A 81 18.44 5.21 -0.74
C ALA A 81 18.76 6.14 -1.91
N LEU A 82 18.19 5.87 -3.10
CA LEU A 82 18.33 6.73 -4.27
C LEU A 82 17.79 8.15 -4.01
N SER A 83 16.59 8.25 -3.43
CA SER A 83 16.00 9.54 -3.07
C SER A 83 16.91 10.32 -2.13
N LYS A 84 17.48 9.65 -1.12
CA LYS A 84 18.43 10.29 -0.19
C LYS A 84 19.70 10.75 -0.90
N CYS A 85 20.28 9.95 -1.77
CA CYS A 85 21.45 10.34 -2.58
C CYS A 85 21.16 11.56 -3.46
N LEU A 86 19.99 11.61 -4.11
CA LEU A 86 19.58 12.76 -4.92
C LEU A 86 19.44 14.04 -4.07
N THR A 87 18.90 13.92 -2.86
CA THR A 87 18.78 15.03 -1.92
C THR A 87 20.15 15.50 -1.45
N ASP A 88 21.03 14.58 -1.06
CA ASP A 88 22.39 14.91 -0.59
C ASP A 88 23.26 15.56 -1.70
N LEU A 89 23.02 15.22 -2.98
CA LEU A 89 23.64 15.84 -4.14
C LEU A 89 22.99 17.19 -4.55
N GLY A 90 21.86 17.56 -3.95
CA GLY A 90 21.08 18.74 -4.36
C GLY A 90 20.46 18.62 -5.76
N SER A 91 20.46 17.44 -6.36
CA SER A 91 19.93 17.18 -7.70
C SER A 91 18.39 17.29 -7.73
N ASP A 92 17.74 17.03 -6.61
CA ASP A 92 16.32 17.26 -6.38
C ASP A 92 15.94 18.74 -6.64
N PHE A 93 16.75 19.68 -6.14
CA PHE A 93 16.54 21.11 -6.39
C PHE A 93 16.62 21.47 -7.89
N LEU A 94 17.56 20.86 -8.63
CA LEU A 94 17.70 21.09 -10.08
C LEU A 94 16.53 20.54 -10.89
N LEU A 95 16.07 19.33 -10.54
CA LEU A 95 14.90 18.70 -11.15
C LEU A 95 13.60 19.50 -10.89
N MET A 96 13.55 20.19 -9.76
CA MET A 96 12.35 20.87 -9.29
C MET A 96 12.23 22.32 -9.79
N ARG A 97 13.35 22.94 -10.15
CA ARG A 97 13.35 24.33 -10.61
C ARG A 97 12.36 24.62 -11.75
N PRO A 98 12.20 23.76 -12.78
CA PRO A 98 11.17 23.95 -13.80
C PRO A 98 9.74 23.76 -13.25
N MET A 99 9.54 22.83 -12.31
CA MET A 99 8.20 22.55 -11.74
C MET A 99 7.70 23.69 -10.87
N GLY A 100 8.57 24.36 -10.11
CA GLY A 100 8.22 25.55 -9.32
C GLY A 100 7.68 26.71 -10.18
N ARG A 101 8.00 26.75 -11.49
CA ARG A 101 7.45 27.72 -12.42
C ARG A 101 6.02 27.43 -12.85
N ILE A 102 5.61 26.18 -12.80
CA ILE A 102 4.30 25.69 -13.22
C ILE A 102 3.33 25.64 -12.05
N MET A 103 3.83 25.35 -10.84
CA MET A 103 3.06 25.28 -9.58
C MET A 103 2.74 26.68 -9.03
N LYS A 104 1.92 27.46 -9.74
CA LYS A 104 1.59 28.85 -9.36
C LYS A 104 0.32 28.97 -8.54
N THR A 105 -0.58 28.03 -8.61
CA THR A 105 -1.86 28.04 -7.89
C THR A 105 -2.07 26.70 -7.17
N PRO A 106 -2.76 26.70 -6.02
CA PRO A 106 -3.01 25.45 -5.28
C PRO A 106 -3.67 24.36 -6.10
N SER A 107 -4.64 24.72 -6.96
CA SER A 107 -5.34 23.73 -7.79
C SER A 107 -4.43 23.12 -8.85
N VAL A 108 -3.65 23.91 -9.56
CA VAL A 108 -2.69 23.42 -10.56
C VAL A 108 -1.62 22.57 -9.88
N THR A 109 -1.13 23.01 -8.75
CA THR A 109 -0.15 22.27 -7.93
C THR A 109 -0.68 20.90 -7.50
N TRP A 110 -1.95 20.83 -7.10
CA TRP A 110 -2.61 19.59 -6.70
C TRP A 110 -2.67 18.58 -7.85
N TRP A 111 -3.06 19.03 -9.04
CA TRP A 111 -3.11 18.18 -10.23
C TRP A 111 -1.72 17.73 -10.70
N ILE A 112 -0.73 18.62 -10.72
CA ILE A 112 0.64 18.28 -11.11
C ILE A 112 1.21 17.24 -10.14
N LEU A 113 1.02 17.41 -8.84
CA LEU A 113 1.47 16.48 -7.83
C LEU A 113 0.78 15.12 -7.98
N GLY A 114 -0.53 15.12 -8.18
CA GLY A 114 -1.32 13.91 -8.39
C GLY A 114 -0.92 13.14 -9.64
N ILE A 115 -0.84 13.82 -10.80
CA ILE A 115 -0.45 13.19 -12.06
C ILE A 115 0.99 12.66 -12.01
N SER A 116 1.91 13.41 -11.42
CA SER A 116 3.28 12.94 -11.22
C SER A 116 3.30 11.69 -10.34
N MET A 117 2.53 11.70 -9.25
CA MET A 117 2.41 10.54 -8.38
C MET A 117 1.83 9.33 -9.11
N LEU A 118 0.80 9.53 -9.94
CA LEU A 118 0.21 8.49 -10.78
C LEU A 118 1.27 7.86 -11.72
N LEU A 119 1.98 8.70 -12.47
CA LEU A 119 2.99 8.24 -13.42
C LEU A 119 4.11 7.44 -12.73
N PHE A 120 4.67 7.98 -11.65
CA PHE A 120 5.72 7.26 -10.92
C PHE A 120 5.20 5.97 -10.28
N SER A 121 3.98 5.95 -9.79
CA SER A 121 3.39 4.78 -9.16
C SER A 121 3.10 3.64 -10.12
N LEU A 122 2.87 3.91 -11.40
CA LEU A 122 2.71 2.89 -12.42
C LEU A 122 4.00 2.09 -12.67
N PHE A 123 5.18 2.72 -12.49
CA PHE A 123 6.47 2.10 -12.75
C PHE A 123 7.22 1.65 -11.48
N LEU A 124 7.04 2.35 -10.37
CA LEU A 124 7.81 2.12 -9.14
C LEU A 124 6.97 1.54 -8.00
N TRP A 125 5.68 1.30 -8.19
CA TRP A 125 4.71 1.04 -7.13
C TRP A 125 4.42 2.28 -6.26
N PRO A 126 3.20 2.42 -5.69
CA PRO A 126 2.83 3.63 -4.95
C PRO A 126 3.70 3.95 -3.73
N SER A 127 4.06 2.95 -2.93
CA SER A 127 4.82 3.19 -1.68
C SER A 127 6.21 3.77 -1.90
N PRO A 128 7.06 3.22 -2.80
CA PRO A 128 8.32 3.86 -3.18
C PRO A 128 8.12 5.23 -3.84
N SER A 129 7.08 5.38 -4.66
CA SER A 129 6.78 6.63 -5.35
C SER A 129 6.42 7.76 -4.39
N VAL A 130 5.73 7.47 -3.28
CA VAL A 130 5.44 8.45 -2.23
C VAL A 130 6.74 9.01 -1.65
N ALA A 131 7.73 8.16 -1.38
CA ALA A 131 9.01 8.61 -0.85
C ALA A 131 9.73 9.53 -1.84
N LEU A 132 9.79 9.12 -3.12
CA LEU A 132 10.46 9.89 -4.17
C LEU A 132 9.73 11.21 -4.49
N VAL A 133 8.46 11.13 -4.88
CA VAL A 133 7.64 12.29 -5.25
C VAL A 133 7.45 13.22 -4.06
N GLY A 134 7.23 12.66 -2.86
CA GLY A 134 7.08 13.43 -1.62
C GLY A 134 8.34 14.21 -1.27
N ALA A 135 9.50 13.57 -1.24
CA ALA A 135 10.75 14.24 -0.94
C ALA A 135 11.03 15.40 -1.92
N ILE A 136 10.76 15.14 -3.19
CA ILE A 136 11.07 16.07 -4.26
C ILE A 136 10.00 17.18 -4.41
N MET A 137 8.72 16.84 -4.50
CA MET A 137 7.67 17.79 -4.92
C MET A 137 6.94 18.47 -3.76
N LEU A 138 6.90 17.89 -2.56
CA LEU A 138 6.17 18.45 -1.43
C LEU A 138 6.65 19.84 -1.02
N PRO A 139 7.96 20.13 -0.94
CA PRO A 139 8.44 21.48 -0.61
C PRO A 139 7.95 22.56 -1.59
N PHE A 140 7.84 22.22 -2.88
CA PHE A 140 7.35 23.16 -3.90
C PHE A 140 5.83 23.28 -3.85
N ALA A 141 5.13 22.19 -3.59
CA ALA A 141 3.68 22.21 -3.42
C ALA A 141 3.26 23.14 -2.27
N VAL A 142 3.96 23.05 -1.15
CA VAL A 142 3.71 23.94 0.00
C VAL A 142 4.06 25.40 -0.32
N ARG A 143 5.18 25.65 -1.01
CA ARG A 143 5.54 27.00 -1.48
C ARG A 143 4.54 27.55 -2.49
N GLY A 144 3.93 26.69 -3.33
CA GLY A 144 2.85 27.04 -4.25
C GLY A 144 1.49 27.28 -3.58
N GLY A 145 1.45 27.28 -2.24
CA GLY A 145 0.25 27.57 -1.45
C GLY A 145 -0.65 26.36 -1.19
N LEU A 146 -0.21 25.14 -1.56
CA LEU A 146 -0.97 23.93 -1.26
C LEU A 146 -0.77 23.53 0.20
N LYS A 147 -1.85 23.30 0.93
CA LYS A 147 -1.77 22.80 2.31
C LYS A 147 -1.16 21.39 2.34
N PRO A 148 -0.26 21.06 3.30
CA PRO A 148 0.39 19.75 3.37
C PRO A 148 -0.60 18.57 3.34
N ILE A 149 -1.75 18.69 4.01
CA ILE A 149 -2.79 17.67 4.00
C ILE A 149 -3.39 17.46 2.59
N ALA A 150 -3.59 18.54 1.84
CA ALA A 150 -4.10 18.46 0.48
C ALA A 150 -3.07 17.84 -0.48
N ALA A 151 -1.79 18.09 -0.27
CA ALA A 151 -0.70 17.45 -0.99
C ALA A 151 -0.65 15.94 -0.69
N ALA A 152 -0.74 15.55 0.58
CA ALA A 152 -0.81 14.15 0.99
C ALA A 152 -2.04 13.44 0.40
N MET A 153 -3.19 14.10 0.37
CA MET A 153 -4.41 13.57 -0.26
C MET A 153 -4.22 13.36 -1.76
N ALA A 154 -3.62 14.31 -2.48
CA ALA A 154 -3.33 14.15 -3.91
C ALA A 154 -2.44 12.93 -4.15
N MET A 155 -1.34 12.82 -3.42
CA MET A 155 -0.41 11.69 -3.54
C MET A 155 -1.07 10.35 -3.22
N ASN A 156 -1.89 10.29 -2.18
CA ASN A 156 -2.59 9.07 -1.81
C ASN A 156 -3.66 8.69 -2.84
N LEU A 157 -4.47 9.65 -3.29
CA LEU A 157 -5.55 9.40 -4.23
C LEU A 157 -5.04 8.91 -5.58
N PHE A 158 -4.01 9.54 -6.13
CA PHE A 158 -3.45 9.17 -7.43
C PHE A 158 -2.51 7.98 -7.37
N GLY A 159 -1.76 7.81 -6.29
CA GLY A 159 -0.85 6.68 -6.11
C GLY A 159 -1.57 5.42 -5.63
N HIS A 160 -2.07 5.43 -4.41
CA HIS A 160 -2.72 4.25 -3.82
C HIS A 160 -4.16 4.07 -4.31
N GLY A 161 -4.86 5.14 -4.66
CA GLY A 161 -6.19 5.03 -5.25
C GLY A 161 -6.13 4.58 -6.70
N PHE A 162 -5.70 5.46 -7.60
CA PHE A 162 -5.72 5.18 -9.04
C PHE A 162 -4.66 4.18 -9.49
N ALA A 163 -3.37 4.45 -9.23
CA ALA A 163 -2.30 3.63 -9.79
C ALA A 163 -2.35 2.19 -9.28
N LEU A 164 -2.60 1.99 -7.99
CA LEU A 164 -2.71 0.65 -7.40
C LEU A 164 -3.94 -0.12 -7.90
N SER A 165 -5.06 0.58 -8.14
CA SER A 165 -6.28 -0.06 -8.64
C SER A 165 -6.14 -0.52 -10.09
N TYR A 166 -5.35 0.18 -10.88
CA TYR A 166 -5.12 -0.19 -12.29
C TYR A 166 -3.91 -1.08 -12.49
N ASP A 167 -2.90 -1.00 -11.67
CA ASP A 167 -1.64 -1.79 -11.63
C ASP A 167 -1.32 -2.61 -12.91
N VAL A 168 -1.42 -1.93 -14.07
CA VAL A 168 -1.30 -2.58 -15.39
C VAL A 168 0.14 -2.80 -15.83
N VAL A 169 1.11 -2.13 -15.19
CA VAL A 169 2.52 -2.22 -15.57
C VAL A 169 3.24 -3.25 -14.71
N ILE A 170 3.13 -3.14 -13.39
CA ILE A 170 3.83 -4.02 -12.44
C ILE A 170 3.03 -5.29 -12.17
N GLN A 171 1.69 -5.17 -12.17
CA GLN A 171 0.71 -6.24 -11.94
C GLN A 171 0.90 -6.98 -10.60
N GLY A 172 1.45 -6.32 -9.59
CA GLY A 172 1.76 -6.97 -8.32
C GLY A 172 0.52 -7.42 -7.56
N ALA A 173 -0.46 -6.53 -7.36
CA ALA A 173 -1.70 -6.88 -6.68
C ALA A 173 -2.56 -7.87 -7.48
N PRO A 174 -2.76 -7.70 -8.80
CA PRO A 174 -3.44 -8.69 -9.64
C PRO A 174 -2.74 -10.05 -9.65
N ALA A 175 -1.41 -10.10 -9.78
CA ALA A 175 -0.65 -11.36 -9.80
C ALA A 175 -0.75 -12.12 -8.47
N ILE A 176 -0.65 -11.43 -7.34
CA ILE A 176 -0.81 -12.05 -6.01
C ILE A 176 -2.24 -12.61 -5.86
N SER A 177 -3.25 -11.84 -6.28
CA SER A 177 -4.65 -12.26 -6.21
C SER A 177 -4.93 -13.46 -7.12
N ALA A 178 -4.41 -13.44 -8.35
CA ALA A 178 -4.54 -14.56 -9.30
C ALA A 178 -3.86 -15.82 -8.76
N SER A 179 -2.64 -15.70 -8.25
CA SER A 179 -1.91 -16.81 -7.62
C SER A 179 -2.67 -17.39 -6.43
N ALA A 180 -3.23 -16.54 -5.57
CA ALA A 180 -4.03 -16.99 -4.42
C ALA A 180 -5.34 -17.67 -4.84
N ALA A 181 -5.93 -17.24 -5.98
CA ALA A 181 -7.13 -17.85 -6.55
C ALA A 181 -6.84 -19.08 -7.42
N GLY A 182 -5.58 -19.41 -7.69
CA GLY A 182 -5.17 -20.51 -8.56
C GLY A 182 -5.54 -20.30 -10.03
N ILE A 183 -5.61 -19.06 -10.48
CA ILE A 183 -5.86 -18.66 -11.87
C ILE A 183 -4.63 -17.96 -12.43
N SER A 184 -4.39 -18.14 -13.73
CA SER A 184 -3.29 -17.49 -14.47
C SER A 184 -3.81 -16.38 -15.36
#